data_cdc3c2f11752b7630c813e8ff759f79f
#
_entry.id   cdc3c2f11752b7630c813e8ff759f79f
#
_cell.length_a   1.000
_cell.length_b   1.000
_cell.length_c   1.000
_cell.angle_alpha   90.00
_cell.angle_beta   90.00
_cell.angle_gamma   90.00
#
_symmetry.space_group_name_H-M   'P 1'
#
loop_
_entity.id
_entity.type
_entity.pdbx_description
1 polymer ?
#
loop_
_entity_poly.entity_id
_entity_poly.type
_entity_poly.pdbx_seq_one_letter_code
_entity_poly.pdbx_strand_id
1 'polypeptide(L)'
;MVALERAGVKVDRYVAFEIDKYAIEVGKKNYPQIEHRGNVETADFTEFKGFDLIIGGSPCQGFSHAGKKLNFEDPRSKLFFEFVRAIKAVQPEYFLLENVKMKADYENIITEYMGVEPILINSNLVSAQDRKRLYWTNIPNIKQPEDKGILLEDVVGEDALVDRDKAQAIIASIGRTIHREYFKKYQGQLYKAIMLSNIYGGFGEKKPRVHLNKSVTIRTASGGGHIPSLIINDKAINFTVDEIKECTRKVTPLECERLQTLPDDYTEGLSNTQRYKCLGNGWTVDVIAHILKGLKE
;
A
#
# COMPACT_ATOMS: atom_id res chain seq x y z
N MET A 1 -3.74 7.30 -12.98
CA MET A 1 -3.64 8.71 -13.47
C MET A 1 -2.60 9.52 -12.68
N VAL A 2 -2.75 9.80 -11.38
CA VAL A 2 -1.80 10.66 -10.61
C VAL A 2 -0.31 10.29 -10.83
N ALA A 3 0.01 8.99 -10.85
CA ALA A 3 1.38 8.56 -11.07
C ALA A 3 1.91 8.87 -12.50
N LEU A 4 1.06 8.73 -13.50
CA LEU A 4 1.38 9.08 -14.90
C LEU A 4 1.62 10.58 -15.05
N GLU A 5 0.77 11.41 -14.44
CA GLU A 5 0.94 12.87 -14.41
C GLU A 5 2.25 13.27 -13.73
N ARG A 6 2.56 12.69 -12.55
CA ARG A 6 3.83 12.96 -11.84
C ARG A 6 5.06 12.46 -12.61
N ALA A 7 4.92 11.39 -13.36
CA ALA A 7 5.96 10.91 -14.28
C ALA A 7 6.04 11.81 -15.54
N GLY A 8 5.06 12.68 -15.77
CA GLY A 8 4.95 13.53 -16.95
C GLY A 8 4.68 12.75 -18.23
N VAL A 9 3.98 11.63 -18.12
CA VAL A 9 3.53 10.80 -19.22
C VAL A 9 2.18 11.34 -19.71
N LYS A 10 2.10 11.66 -21.00
CA LYS A 10 0.84 12.07 -21.61
C LYS A 10 -0.06 10.86 -21.79
N VAL A 11 -1.32 10.99 -21.43
CA VAL A 11 -2.32 9.94 -21.52
C VAL A 11 -3.44 10.38 -22.43
N ASP A 12 -3.57 9.74 -23.58
CA ASP A 12 -4.63 10.03 -24.55
C ASP A 12 -5.91 9.26 -24.21
N ARG A 13 -5.77 8.02 -23.70
CA ARG A 13 -6.91 7.17 -23.30
C ARG A 13 -6.54 6.32 -22.08
N TYR A 14 -7.43 6.25 -21.10
CA TYR A 14 -7.26 5.41 -19.91
C TYR A 14 -8.50 4.55 -19.66
N VAL A 15 -8.31 3.25 -19.63
CA VAL A 15 -9.35 2.25 -19.35
C VAL A 15 -9.05 1.57 -18.03
N ALA A 16 -10.04 1.46 -17.15
CA ALA A 16 -9.91 0.82 -15.84
C ALA A 16 -10.91 -0.32 -15.67
N PHE A 17 -10.40 -1.48 -15.24
CA PHE A 17 -11.20 -2.61 -14.80
C PHE A 17 -11.24 -2.60 -13.28
N GLU A 18 -12.36 -2.24 -12.70
CA GLU A 18 -12.59 -2.15 -11.26
C GLU A 18 -14.06 -2.48 -10.96
N ILE A 19 -14.32 -3.24 -9.90
CA ILE A 19 -15.68 -3.62 -9.46
C ILE A 19 -16.08 -2.96 -8.14
N ASP A 20 -15.13 -2.41 -7.39
CA ASP A 20 -15.43 -1.68 -6.16
C ASP A 20 -16.03 -0.30 -6.51
N LYS A 21 -17.34 -0.16 -6.24
CA LYS A 21 -18.08 1.07 -6.55
C LYS A 21 -17.48 2.33 -5.94
N TYR A 22 -16.82 2.21 -4.77
CA TYR A 22 -16.21 3.35 -4.09
C TYR A 22 -14.88 3.75 -4.73
N ALA A 23 -14.09 2.77 -5.18
CA ALA A 23 -12.89 3.07 -5.98
C ALA A 23 -13.26 3.71 -7.32
N ILE A 24 -14.34 3.24 -7.96
CA ILE A 24 -14.88 3.83 -9.19
C ILE A 24 -15.37 5.27 -8.94
N GLU A 25 -16.05 5.51 -7.81
CA GLU A 25 -16.53 6.85 -7.43
C GLU A 25 -15.37 7.83 -7.25
N VAL A 26 -14.32 7.44 -6.52
CA VAL A 26 -13.09 8.24 -6.38
C VAL A 26 -12.41 8.47 -7.75
N GLY A 27 -12.35 7.44 -8.58
CA GLY A 27 -11.80 7.56 -9.94
C GLY A 27 -12.56 8.59 -10.78
N LYS A 28 -13.88 8.50 -10.81
CA LYS A 28 -14.74 9.44 -11.56
C LYS A 28 -14.70 10.87 -11.02
N LYS A 29 -14.60 11.02 -9.68
CA LYS A 29 -14.49 12.36 -9.06
C LYS A 29 -13.22 13.08 -9.52
N ASN A 30 -12.09 12.39 -9.48
CA ASN A 30 -10.78 12.99 -9.74
C ASN A 30 -10.40 12.98 -11.24
N TYR A 31 -10.90 11.99 -12.00
CA TYR A 31 -10.56 11.78 -13.41
C TYR A 31 -11.80 11.30 -14.19
N PRO A 32 -12.74 12.21 -14.52
CA PRO A 32 -14.00 11.85 -15.19
C PRO A 32 -13.79 11.20 -16.57
N GLN A 33 -12.63 11.39 -17.19
CA GLN A 33 -12.28 10.82 -18.49
C GLN A 33 -11.89 9.34 -18.44
N ILE A 34 -11.73 8.73 -17.26
CA ILE A 34 -11.42 7.29 -17.14
C ILE A 34 -12.62 6.46 -17.60
N GLU A 35 -12.38 5.57 -18.56
CA GLU A 35 -13.36 4.58 -19.00
C GLU A 35 -13.40 3.40 -18.03
N HIS A 36 -14.41 3.32 -17.18
CA HIS A 36 -14.61 2.17 -16.29
C HIS A 36 -15.34 1.02 -17.01
N ARG A 37 -14.73 -0.15 -17.10
CA ARG A 37 -15.21 -1.33 -17.83
C ARG A 37 -15.61 -2.52 -16.92
N GLY A 38 -15.65 -2.31 -15.60
CA GLY A 38 -16.16 -3.29 -14.63
C GLY A 38 -15.23 -4.49 -14.40
N ASN A 39 -15.77 -5.72 -14.52
CA ASN A 39 -15.03 -6.92 -14.14
C ASN A 39 -14.02 -7.35 -15.21
N VAL A 40 -12.77 -7.48 -14.81
CA VAL A 40 -11.65 -7.93 -15.65
C VAL A 40 -11.85 -9.36 -16.19
N GLU A 41 -12.55 -10.23 -15.45
CA GLU A 41 -12.79 -11.62 -15.83
C GLU A 41 -13.69 -11.77 -17.07
N THR A 42 -14.57 -10.80 -17.30
CA THR A 42 -15.52 -10.80 -18.43
C THR A 42 -15.07 -9.90 -19.59
N ALA A 43 -13.87 -9.30 -19.47
CA ALA A 43 -13.36 -8.37 -20.46
C ALA A 43 -12.96 -9.06 -21.77
N ASP A 44 -13.34 -8.48 -22.89
CA ASP A 44 -12.71 -8.75 -24.17
C ASP A 44 -11.52 -7.79 -24.36
N PHE A 45 -10.32 -8.30 -24.11
CA PHE A 45 -9.12 -7.49 -24.22
C PHE A 45 -8.70 -7.19 -25.65
N THR A 46 -9.29 -7.85 -26.66
CA THR A 46 -8.97 -7.57 -28.06
C THR A 46 -9.39 -6.17 -28.51
N GLU A 47 -10.40 -5.58 -27.81
CA GLU A 47 -10.82 -4.19 -28.00
C GLU A 47 -9.73 -3.16 -27.67
N PHE A 48 -8.72 -3.56 -26.89
CA PHE A 48 -7.65 -2.68 -26.40
C PHE A 48 -6.31 -2.93 -27.08
N LYS A 49 -6.32 -3.63 -28.22
CA LYS A 49 -5.12 -3.83 -29.00
C LYS A 49 -4.55 -2.48 -29.46
N GLY A 50 -3.25 -2.29 -29.26
CA GLY A 50 -2.57 -1.03 -29.54
C GLY A 50 -2.50 -0.04 -28.38
N PHE A 51 -2.94 -0.44 -27.16
CA PHE A 51 -2.58 0.30 -25.94
C PHE A 51 -1.10 0.07 -25.63
N ASP A 52 -0.41 1.13 -25.25
CA ASP A 52 1.04 1.10 -25.02
C ASP A 52 1.42 0.51 -23.66
N LEU A 53 0.55 0.62 -22.67
CA LEU A 53 0.86 0.28 -21.27
C LEU A 53 -0.29 -0.46 -20.58
N ILE A 54 0.03 -1.57 -19.92
CA ILE A 54 -0.87 -2.25 -18.98
C ILE A 54 -0.29 -2.19 -17.57
N ILE A 55 -1.07 -1.70 -16.61
CA ILE A 55 -0.71 -1.66 -15.19
C ILE A 55 -1.73 -2.48 -14.38
N GLY A 56 -1.26 -3.30 -13.45
CA GLY A 56 -2.14 -4.06 -12.57
C GLY A 56 -1.51 -4.46 -11.26
N GLY A 57 -2.38 -4.85 -10.30
CA GLY A 57 -2.00 -5.45 -9.04
C GLY A 57 -2.99 -6.55 -8.69
N SER A 58 -2.57 -7.80 -8.75
CA SER A 58 -3.43 -8.92 -8.41
C SER A 58 -3.51 -9.13 -6.90
N PRO A 59 -4.67 -9.56 -6.34
CA PRO A 59 -4.78 -9.90 -4.93
C PRO A 59 -3.79 -10.99 -4.53
N CYS A 60 -3.06 -10.78 -3.42
CA CYS A 60 -2.04 -11.72 -2.91
C CYS A 60 -2.62 -12.89 -2.11
N GLN A 61 -3.92 -12.90 -1.81
CA GLN A 61 -4.52 -13.83 -0.84
C GLN A 61 -4.49 -15.30 -1.28
N GLY A 62 -4.36 -15.60 -2.56
CA GLY A 62 -4.19 -16.95 -3.10
C GLY A 62 -2.80 -17.53 -2.88
N PHE A 63 -1.81 -16.69 -2.72
CA PHE A 63 -0.41 -17.06 -2.66
C PHE A 63 0.15 -17.20 -1.23
N SER A 64 -0.54 -16.71 -0.20
CA SER A 64 0.03 -16.56 1.14
C SER A 64 -0.22 -17.71 2.12
N HIS A 65 -1.17 -18.62 1.87
CA HIS A 65 -1.62 -19.58 2.88
C HIS A 65 -1.73 -21.06 2.46
N ALA A 66 -1.48 -21.40 1.21
CA ALA A 66 -1.62 -22.78 0.77
C ALA A 66 -0.25 -23.42 0.47
N GLY A 67 0.24 -24.23 1.39
CA GLY A 67 1.33 -25.19 1.16
C GLY A 67 0.94 -26.32 0.18
N LYS A 68 0.07 -26.05 -0.76
CA LYS A 68 -0.34 -26.93 -1.86
C LYS A 68 -0.18 -26.15 -3.15
N LYS A 69 0.41 -26.80 -4.16
CA LYS A 69 0.66 -26.35 -5.53
C LYS A 69 -0.34 -25.28 -5.98
N LEU A 70 0.15 -24.22 -6.62
CA LEU A 70 -0.68 -23.27 -7.35
C LEU A 70 -1.75 -24.05 -8.11
N ASN A 71 -2.93 -24.06 -7.55
CA ASN A 71 -4.03 -24.66 -8.26
C ASN A 71 -4.57 -23.53 -9.14
N PHE A 72 -4.53 -23.71 -10.46
CA PHE A 72 -5.17 -22.81 -11.44
C PHE A 72 -6.67 -22.61 -11.14
N GLU A 73 -7.22 -23.46 -10.28
CA GLU A 73 -8.60 -23.42 -9.80
C GLU A 73 -8.83 -22.55 -8.55
N ASP A 74 -7.77 -22.01 -7.90
CA ASP A 74 -7.97 -21.08 -6.77
C ASP A 74 -8.46 -19.73 -7.31
N PRO A 75 -9.70 -19.30 -6.96
CA PRO A 75 -10.28 -18.06 -7.45
C PRO A 75 -9.39 -16.81 -7.23
N ARG A 76 -8.46 -16.89 -6.28
CA ARG A 76 -7.59 -15.80 -5.89
C ARG A 76 -6.33 -15.67 -6.75
N SER A 77 -5.85 -16.79 -7.32
CA SER A 77 -4.78 -16.78 -8.32
C SER A 77 -5.32 -16.48 -9.73
N LYS A 78 -6.60 -16.71 -9.96
CA LYS A 78 -7.27 -16.45 -11.24
C LYS A 78 -7.04 -15.03 -11.76
N LEU A 79 -7.10 -14.02 -10.89
CA LEU A 79 -6.93 -12.63 -11.28
C LEU A 79 -5.51 -12.29 -11.79
N PHE A 80 -4.49 -13.01 -11.34
CA PHE A 80 -3.17 -12.91 -11.96
C PHE A 80 -3.19 -13.39 -13.41
N PHE A 81 -3.87 -14.50 -13.69
CA PHE A 81 -3.98 -15.02 -15.05
C PHE A 81 -4.82 -14.11 -15.97
N GLU A 82 -5.76 -13.33 -15.42
CA GLU A 82 -6.45 -12.29 -16.18
C GLU A 82 -5.48 -11.18 -16.63
N PHE A 83 -4.51 -10.82 -15.79
CA PHE A 83 -3.46 -9.88 -16.18
C PHE A 83 -2.58 -10.46 -17.31
N VAL A 84 -2.20 -11.73 -17.20
CA VAL A 84 -1.46 -12.43 -18.28
C VAL A 84 -2.28 -12.49 -19.56
N ARG A 85 -3.60 -12.77 -19.46
CA ARG A 85 -4.53 -12.79 -20.61
C ARG A 85 -4.60 -11.41 -21.27
N ALA A 86 -4.66 -10.34 -20.47
CA ALA A 86 -4.67 -8.98 -20.97
C ALA A 86 -3.39 -8.66 -21.76
N ILE A 87 -2.21 -8.95 -21.22
CA ILE A 87 -0.93 -8.73 -21.92
C ILE A 87 -0.91 -9.49 -23.28
N LYS A 88 -1.32 -10.76 -23.29
CA LYS A 88 -1.33 -11.57 -24.51
C LYS A 88 -2.28 -11.05 -25.58
N ALA A 89 -3.44 -10.52 -25.19
CA ALA A 89 -4.44 -10.02 -26.13
C ALA A 89 -4.12 -8.61 -26.63
N VAL A 90 -3.71 -7.71 -25.74
CA VAL A 90 -3.42 -6.30 -26.05
C VAL A 90 -2.07 -6.14 -26.73
N GLN A 91 -1.07 -6.94 -26.34
CA GLN A 91 0.33 -6.84 -26.76
C GLN A 91 0.91 -5.44 -26.55
N PRO A 92 0.84 -4.89 -25.31
CA PRO A 92 1.35 -3.55 -25.04
C PRO A 92 2.86 -3.50 -25.16
N GLU A 93 3.41 -2.32 -25.45
CA GLU A 93 4.86 -2.10 -25.42
C GLU A 93 5.43 -2.27 -24.01
N TYR A 94 4.70 -1.76 -23.00
CA TYR A 94 5.10 -1.83 -21.60
C TYR A 94 4.04 -2.45 -20.70
N PHE A 95 4.51 -3.08 -19.63
CA PHE A 95 3.63 -3.54 -18.56
C PHE A 95 4.25 -3.29 -17.20
N LEU A 96 3.40 -3.22 -16.18
CA LEU A 96 3.78 -3.12 -14.77
C LEU A 96 2.80 -3.92 -13.91
N LEU A 97 3.28 -4.99 -13.28
CA LEU A 97 2.55 -5.77 -12.30
C LEU A 97 3.12 -5.51 -10.90
N GLU A 98 2.27 -5.11 -9.97
CA GLU A 98 2.63 -4.95 -8.55
C GLU A 98 2.09 -6.10 -7.72
N ASN A 99 2.88 -6.57 -6.75
CA ASN A 99 2.38 -7.47 -5.72
C ASN A 99 3.16 -7.32 -4.40
N VAL A 100 2.65 -7.93 -3.33
CA VAL A 100 3.36 -8.03 -2.06
C VAL A 100 4.55 -9.00 -2.17
N LYS A 101 5.54 -8.86 -1.29
CA LYS A 101 6.55 -9.91 -1.14
C LYS A 101 5.89 -11.19 -0.62
N MET A 102 6.16 -12.30 -1.28
CA MET A 102 5.57 -13.61 -1.03
C MET A 102 6.66 -14.69 -0.90
N LYS A 103 6.29 -15.98 -0.85
CA LYS A 103 7.25 -17.09 -0.87
C LYS A 103 7.90 -17.19 -2.25
N ALA A 104 9.17 -17.58 -2.27
CA ALA A 104 9.98 -17.70 -3.49
C ALA A 104 9.31 -18.55 -4.58
N ASP A 105 8.66 -19.66 -4.23
CA ASP A 105 7.99 -20.52 -5.19
C ASP A 105 6.90 -19.75 -6.00
N TYR A 106 6.19 -18.83 -5.35
CA TYR A 106 5.17 -18.02 -6.00
C TYR A 106 5.78 -16.84 -6.80
N GLU A 107 6.83 -16.23 -6.26
CA GLU A 107 7.58 -15.19 -6.97
C GLU A 107 8.13 -15.76 -8.27
N ASN A 108 8.72 -16.97 -8.23
CA ASN A 108 9.27 -17.65 -9.41
C ASN A 108 8.22 -17.94 -10.48
N ILE A 109 7.01 -18.36 -10.07
CA ILE A 109 5.95 -18.60 -11.05
C ILE A 109 5.50 -17.30 -11.72
N ILE A 110 5.30 -16.23 -10.96
CA ILE A 110 4.96 -14.92 -11.56
C ILE A 110 6.09 -14.49 -12.51
N THR A 111 7.34 -14.63 -12.09
CA THR A 111 8.53 -14.32 -12.88
C THR A 111 8.57 -15.11 -14.20
N GLU A 112 8.26 -16.41 -14.16
CA GLU A 112 8.19 -17.26 -15.36
C GLU A 112 7.13 -16.76 -16.36
N TYR A 113 5.93 -16.41 -15.87
CA TYR A 113 4.86 -15.89 -16.73
C TYR A 113 5.14 -14.49 -17.26
N MET A 114 5.79 -13.63 -16.47
CA MET A 114 6.10 -12.26 -16.85
C MET A 114 7.37 -12.14 -17.68
N GLY A 115 8.26 -13.14 -17.63
CA GLY A 115 9.53 -13.17 -18.36
C GLY A 115 10.57 -12.14 -17.90
N VAL A 116 10.37 -11.53 -16.73
CA VAL A 116 11.27 -10.53 -16.14
C VAL A 116 11.37 -10.74 -14.62
N GLU A 117 12.53 -10.47 -14.05
CA GLU A 117 12.73 -10.51 -12.60
C GLU A 117 12.03 -9.35 -11.88
N PRO A 118 11.50 -9.56 -10.67
CA PRO A 118 10.86 -8.49 -9.93
C PRO A 118 11.86 -7.53 -9.30
N ILE A 119 11.51 -6.27 -9.28
CA ILE A 119 12.25 -5.24 -8.54
C ILE A 119 11.56 -5.02 -7.19
N LEU A 120 12.28 -5.22 -6.10
CA LEU A 120 11.78 -4.90 -4.76
C LEU A 120 12.00 -3.42 -4.47
N ILE A 121 10.92 -2.67 -4.27
CA ILE A 121 10.99 -1.27 -3.83
C ILE A 121 10.25 -1.13 -2.50
N ASN A 122 10.86 -0.41 -1.56
CA ASN A 122 10.23 -0.02 -0.32
C ASN A 122 9.74 1.43 -0.42
N SER A 123 8.46 1.67 -0.18
CA SER A 123 7.87 3.01 -0.21
C SER A 123 8.48 3.98 0.79
N ASN A 124 9.20 3.49 1.82
CA ASN A 124 9.86 4.36 2.81
C ASN A 124 10.93 5.28 2.21
N LEU A 125 11.39 5.00 1.00
CA LEU A 125 12.28 5.89 0.26
C LEU A 125 11.59 7.17 -0.23
N VAL A 126 10.28 7.10 -0.49
CA VAL A 126 9.51 8.22 -1.06
C VAL A 126 8.30 8.64 -0.20
N SER A 127 8.11 8.00 0.95
CA SER A 127 7.00 8.23 1.88
C SER A 127 7.43 7.91 3.31
N ALA A 128 6.67 8.35 4.30
CA ALA A 128 6.82 7.90 5.68
C ALA A 128 6.27 6.48 5.94
N GLN A 129 5.90 5.72 4.90
CA GLN A 129 5.32 4.39 4.99
C GLN A 129 6.31 3.27 4.67
N ASP A 130 6.52 2.33 5.59
CA ASP A 130 7.24 1.08 5.31
C ASP A 130 6.32 0.10 4.56
N ARG A 131 6.44 0.08 3.22
CA ARG A 131 5.61 -0.74 2.33
C ARG A 131 6.47 -1.37 1.24
N LYS A 132 6.98 -2.57 1.49
CA LYS A 132 7.76 -3.35 0.52
C LYS A 132 6.84 -4.01 -0.50
N ARG A 133 7.13 -3.80 -1.78
CA ARG A 133 6.40 -4.40 -2.90
C ARG A 133 7.35 -4.89 -3.98
N LEU A 134 6.90 -5.89 -4.71
CA LEU A 134 7.56 -6.44 -5.89
C LEU A 134 6.90 -5.88 -7.14
N TYR A 135 7.71 -5.51 -8.11
CA TYR A 135 7.29 -4.94 -9.38
C TYR A 135 7.91 -5.72 -10.52
N TRP A 136 7.08 -6.42 -11.30
CA TRP A 136 7.47 -7.06 -12.55
C TRP A 136 7.14 -6.10 -13.69
N THR A 137 8.14 -5.69 -14.45
CA THR A 137 7.97 -4.73 -15.54
C THR A 137 9.09 -4.84 -16.56
N ASN A 138 8.79 -4.54 -17.82
CA ASN A 138 9.77 -4.41 -18.89
C ASN A 138 10.14 -2.94 -19.17
N ILE A 139 9.67 -1.99 -18.37
CA ILE A 139 10.12 -0.59 -18.43
C ILE A 139 11.62 -0.55 -18.10
N PRO A 140 12.45 0.08 -18.95
CA PRO A 140 13.91 0.04 -18.79
C PRO A 140 14.42 0.93 -17.67
N ASN A 141 15.67 0.74 -17.26
CA ASN A 141 16.50 1.63 -16.43
C ASN A 141 15.98 1.94 -15.02
N ILE A 142 15.11 1.09 -14.47
CA ILE A 142 14.54 1.32 -13.13
C ILE A 142 15.61 1.08 -12.07
N LYS A 143 15.95 2.13 -11.34
CA LYS A 143 16.81 2.11 -10.15
C LYS A 143 15.96 2.22 -8.89
N GLN A 144 16.57 1.98 -7.71
CA GLN A 144 15.90 2.31 -6.46
C GLN A 144 15.68 3.82 -6.38
N PRO A 145 14.50 4.28 -5.90
CA PRO A 145 14.29 5.70 -5.64
C PRO A 145 15.31 6.25 -4.63
N GLU A 146 15.69 7.49 -4.78
CA GLU A 146 16.44 8.19 -3.74
C GLU A 146 15.58 8.36 -2.48
N ASP A 147 16.22 8.24 -1.30
CA ASP A 147 15.50 8.46 -0.04
C ASP A 147 15.21 9.96 0.13
N LYS A 148 13.93 10.32 0.08
CA LYS A 148 13.46 11.69 0.28
C LYS A 148 13.52 12.14 1.74
N GLY A 149 13.87 11.25 2.67
CA GLY A 149 13.96 11.55 4.09
C GLY A 149 12.62 11.84 4.77
N ILE A 150 11.49 11.57 4.12
CA ILE A 150 10.15 11.86 4.65
C ILE A 150 9.88 11.02 5.90
N LEU A 151 9.60 11.68 7.00
CA LEU A 151 9.32 11.08 8.29
C LEU A 151 7.82 11.08 8.59
N LEU A 152 7.44 10.37 9.63
CA LEU A 152 6.03 10.32 10.03
C LEU A 152 5.53 11.68 10.54
N GLU A 153 6.42 12.48 11.14
CA GLU A 153 6.13 13.85 11.57
C GLU A 153 5.71 14.78 10.43
N ASP A 154 6.25 14.56 9.22
CA ASP A 154 5.92 15.36 8.03
C ASP A 154 4.49 15.07 7.51
N VAL A 155 3.87 14.00 8.00
CA VAL A 155 2.61 13.48 7.49
C VAL A 155 1.47 13.63 8.49
N VAL A 156 1.76 13.45 9.80
CA VAL A 156 0.75 13.50 10.86
C VAL A 156 0.42 14.94 11.25
N GLY A 157 -0.78 15.13 11.83
CA GLY A 157 -1.20 16.43 12.34
C GLY A 157 -0.38 16.90 13.54
N GLU A 158 -0.39 18.20 13.81
CA GLU A 158 0.32 18.86 14.90
C GLU A 158 -0.07 18.37 16.30
N ASP A 159 -1.23 17.72 16.42
CA ASP A 159 -1.72 17.09 17.63
C ASP A 159 -0.99 15.77 17.99
N ALA A 160 -0.16 15.25 17.11
CA ALA A 160 0.61 14.04 17.33
C ALA A 160 2.00 14.36 17.89
N LEU A 161 2.39 13.66 18.97
CA LEU A 161 3.72 13.81 19.55
C LEU A 161 4.80 13.16 18.68
N VAL A 162 5.85 13.90 18.45
CA VAL A 162 6.98 13.54 17.58
C VAL A 162 8.30 13.73 18.33
N ASP A 163 9.15 12.70 18.42
CA ASP A 163 10.39 12.76 19.22
C ASP A 163 11.71 12.30 18.57
N ARG A 164 11.76 11.91 17.28
CA ARG A 164 12.99 11.45 16.57
C ARG A 164 13.06 11.77 15.08
N ASP A 165 14.30 11.98 14.58
CA ASP A 165 14.57 12.25 13.17
C ASP A 165 14.67 10.98 12.32
N LYS A 166 15.03 9.82 12.89
CA LYS A 166 15.17 8.56 12.16
C LYS A 166 14.64 7.35 12.92
N ALA A 167 13.94 6.47 12.23
CA ALA A 167 13.43 5.22 12.77
C ALA A 167 14.53 4.21 13.06
N GLN A 168 14.41 3.49 14.16
CA GLN A 168 15.06 2.19 14.34
C GLN A 168 14.11 1.08 13.88
N ALA A 169 14.68 0.01 13.31
CA ALA A 169 13.91 -1.16 12.93
C ALA A 169 13.11 -1.70 14.12
N ILE A 170 11.82 -1.84 13.96
CA ILE A 170 10.95 -2.39 14.98
C ILE A 170 10.87 -3.88 14.82
N ILE A 171 11.16 -4.57 15.92
CA ILE A 171 11.01 -6.01 16.01
C ILE A 171 9.53 -6.34 16.05
N ALA A 172 9.08 -7.14 15.09
CA ALA A 172 7.73 -7.68 15.03
C ALA A 172 7.39 -8.48 16.30
N SER A 173 6.13 -8.41 16.69
CA SER A 173 5.52 -9.18 17.78
C SER A 173 5.82 -8.71 19.21
N ILE A 174 5.19 -7.65 19.59
CA ILE A 174 4.87 -7.37 20.98
C ILE A 174 3.44 -7.87 21.20
N GLY A 175 3.29 -8.96 21.92
CA GLY A 175 2.02 -9.61 22.19
C GLY A 175 1.04 -8.78 23.03
N ARG A 176 -0.09 -9.17 23.29
CA ARG A 176 -1.45 -8.90 23.82
C ARG A 176 -1.78 -7.66 24.64
N THR A 177 -0.86 -6.81 25.05
CA THR A 177 -1.10 -5.56 25.77
C THR A 177 0.02 -4.60 25.44
N ILE A 178 -0.26 -3.32 25.32
CA ILE A 178 0.75 -2.30 25.47
C ILE A 178 1.25 -2.47 26.90
N HIS A 179 2.32 -3.22 27.08
CA HIS A 179 2.78 -3.54 28.41
C HIS A 179 3.52 -2.35 28.97
N ARG A 180 3.18 -1.99 30.22
CA ARG A 180 3.96 -1.10 31.09
C ARG A 180 5.48 -1.41 31.00
N GLU A 181 5.87 -2.68 30.86
CA GLU A 181 7.28 -3.10 30.69
C GLU A 181 7.86 -2.75 29.31
N TYR A 182 7.06 -2.70 28.26
CA TYR A 182 7.54 -2.26 26.95
C TYR A 182 7.94 -0.78 26.98
N PHE A 183 7.06 0.07 27.50
CA PHE A 183 7.35 1.48 27.69
C PHE A 183 8.48 1.70 28.71
N LYS A 184 8.56 0.92 29.80
CA LYS A 184 9.70 0.95 30.74
C LYS A 184 11.03 0.62 30.07
N LYS A 185 11.08 -0.35 29.13
CA LYS A 185 12.30 -0.71 28.39
C LYS A 185 12.81 0.44 27.53
N TYR A 186 11.94 1.32 27.08
CA TYR A 186 12.23 2.50 26.26
C TYR A 186 12.16 3.81 27.07
N GLN A 187 11.95 3.73 28.38
CA GLN A 187 11.97 4.87 29.29
C GLN A 187 13.35 5.55 29.24
N GLY A 188 13.39 6.83 28.92
CA GLY A 188 14.63 7.60 28.70
C GLY A 188 15.09 7.67 27.24
N GLN A 189 14.41 6.98 26.32
CA GLN A 189 14.56 7.22 24.88
C GLN A 189 13.38 8.08 24.44
N LEU A 190 13.65 9.29 24.05
CA LEU A 190 12.66 10.20 23.47
C LEU A 190 12.36 9.78 22.03
N TYR A 191 11.08 9.54 21.70
CA TYR A 191 10.62 9.12 20.38
C TYR A 191 9.80 10.21 19.73
N LYS A 192 10.08 10.52 18.47
CA LYS A 192 9.39 11.61 17.76
C LYS A 192 8.01 11.25 17.27
N ALA A 193 7.81 10.08 16.68
CA ALA A 193 6.48 9.61 16.31
C ALA A 193 6.34 8.13 16.63
N ILE A 194 5.29 7.75 17.34
CA ILE A 194 4.97 6.36 17.64
C ILE A 194 3.64 6.02 17.00
N MET A 195 3.66 5.10 16.07
CA MET A 195 2.45 4.55 15.47
C MET A 195 2.19 3.15 16.02
N LEU A 196 0.97 2.92 16.45
CA LEU A 196 0.50 1.62 16.91
C LEU A 196 -0.39 0.98 15.85
N SER A 197 -0.19 -0.30 15.60
CA SER A 197 -1.09 -1.10 14.78
C SER A 197 -1.49 -2.36 15.53
N ASN A 198 -2.61 -2.96 15.13
CA ASN A 198 -3.12 -4.19 15.71
C ASN A 198 -3.55 -4.08 17.19
N ILE A 199 -3.99 -2.91 17.63
CA ILE A 199 -4.37 -2.61 19.02
C ILE A 199 -5.47 -3.54 19.54
N TYR A 200 -6.33 -4.01 18.64
CA TYR A 200 -7.49 -4.85 18.98
C TYR A 200 -7.26 -6.36 18.74
N GLY A 201 -6.01 -6.80 18.54
CA GLY A 201 -5.68 -8.22 18.44
C GLY A 201 -6.05 -8.89 17.11
N GLY A 202 -6.13 -8.14 16.00
CA GLY A 202 -6.34 -8.69 14.66
C GLY A 202 -5.28 -9.75 14.30
N PHE A 203 -5.62 -10.73 13.46
CA PHE A 203 -4.77 -11.89 13.09
C PHE A 203 -4.34 -12.80 14.25
N GLY A 204 -5.08 -12.83 15.36
CA GLY A 204 -4.72 -13.65 16.53
C GLY A 204 -3.51 -13.12 17.31
N GLU A 205 -2.96 -11.98 16.93
CA GLU A 205 -1.92 -11.31 17.69
C GLU A 205 -2.50 -10.70 18.96
N LYS A 206 -1.80 -10.92 20.04
CA LYS A 206 -2.25 -10.54 21.36
C LYS A 206 -1.70 -9.19 21.85
N LYS A 207 -0.87 -8.52 21.03
CA LYS A 207 -0.20 -7.26 21.35
C LYS A 207 -0.18 -6.33 20.12
N PRO A 208 -0.33 -5.02 20.33
CA PRO A 208 -0.16 -4.08 19.24
C PRO A 208 1.30 -4.11 18.75
N ARG A 209 1.47 -3.85 17.47
CA ARG A 209 2.78 -3.59 16.87
C ARG A 209 3.08 -2.11 17.00
N VAL A 210 4.28 -1.79 17.41
CA VAL A 210 4.76 -0.41 17.55
C VAL A 210 5.72 -0.10 16.42
N HIS A 211 5.53 1.05 15.78
CA HIS A 211 6.35 1.53 14.67
C HIS A 211 6.82 2.95 15.00
N LEU A 212 8.11 3.17 14.91
CA LEU A 212 8.74 4.46 15.18
C LEU A 212 9.13 5.13 13.86
N ASN A 213 8.81 6.41 13.70
CA ASN A 213 9.17 7.31 12.59
C ASN A 213 8.70 6.91 11.17
N LYS A 214 8.29 5.68 10.93
CA LYS A 214 7.73 5.24 9.64
C LYS A 214 6.41 4.52 9.86
N SER A 215 5.42 4.82 9.02
CA SER A 215 4.12 4.16 9.05
C SER A 215 4.21 2.71 8.59
N VAL A 216 3.35 1.87 9.14
CA VAL A 216 3.07 0.55 8.57
C VAL A 216 2.34 0.66 7.24
N THR A 217 2.32 -0.44 6.51
CA THR A 217 1.44 -0.57 5.33
C THR A 217 0.00 -0.30 5.70
N ILE A 218 -0.63 0.68 5.08
CA ILE A 218 -2.06 0.94 5.21
C ILE A 218 -2.82 -0.24 4.63
N ARG A 219 -3.76 -0.77 5.39
CA ARG A 219 -4.60 -1.91 5.00
C ARG A 219 -6.06 -1.48 4.93
N THR A 220 -6.89 -2.30 4.30
CA THR A 220 -8.34 -2.09 4.35
C THR A 220 -8.86 -2.21 5.77
N ALA A 221 -9.84 -1.40 6.13
CA ALA A 221 -10.42 -1.33 7.48
C ALA A 221 -11.33 -2.52 7.83
N SER A 222 -11.22 -3.65 7.16
CA SER A 222 -12.00 -4.85 7.44
C SER A 222 -11.45 -5.58 8.67
N GLY A 223 -12.20 -5.57 9.75
CA GLY A 223 -11.82 -6.15 11.04
C GLY A 223 -11.06 -5.17 11.93
N GLY A 224 -11.53 -5.01 13.18
CA GLY A 224 -10.94 -4.08 14.15
C GLY A 224 -9.43 -4.28 14.32
N GLY A 225 -8.66 -3.22 14.37
CA GLY A 225 -7.23 -3.25 14.64
C GLY A 225 -6.32 -3.09 13.40
N HIS A 226 -6.88 -2.92 12.21
CA HIS A 226 -6.08 -2.71 10.99
C HIS A 226 -5.74 -1.24 10.70
N ILE A 227 -6.42 -0.30 11.35
CA ILE A 227 -6.12 1.12 11.22
C ILE A 227 -5.03 1.47 12.23
N PRO A 228 -3.88 2.00 11.78
CA PRO A 228 -2.84 2.46 12.69
C PRO A 228 -3.35 3.56 13.61
N SER A 229 -2.78 3.67 14.81
CA SER A 229 -3.09 4.72 15.76
C SER A 229 -1.83 5.45 16.18
N LEU A 230 -1.95 6.73 16.43
CA LEU A 230 -0.88 7.61 16.91
C LEU A 230 -1.04 7.90 18.41
N ILE A 231 0.07 8.09 19.10
CA ILE A 231 0.07 8.62 20.46
C ILE A 231 -0.03 10.15 20.37
N ILE A 232 -0.99 10.73 21.09
CA ILE A 232 -1.31 12.16 21.00
C ILE A 232 -0.93 12.96 22.25
N ASN A 233 -0.34 12.35 23.26
CA ASN A 233 0.19 13.07 24.41
C ASN A 233 1.31 12.32 25.14
N ASP A 234 2.11 13.05 25.90
CA ASP A 234 3.28 12.58 26.64
C ASP A 234 2.96 11.70 27.87
N LYS A 235 1.71 11.68 28.27
CA LYS A 235 1.25 10.87 29.41
C LYS A 235 1.30 9.37 29.14
N ALA A 236 1.53 8.96 27.88
CA ALA A 236 1.56 7.56 27.43
C ALA A 236 2.69 6.68 28.03
N ILE A 237 3.60 7.23 28.80
CA ILE A 237 4.82 6.53 29.24
C ILE A 237 4.59 5.58 30.44
N ASN A 238 3.43 5.65 31.12
CA ASN A 238 3.16 4.88 32.35
C ASN A 238 1.77 4.20 32.41
N PHE A 239 1.14 3.86 31.28
CA PHE A 239 -0.29 3.56 31.22
C PHE A 239 -0.73 2.10 31.30
N THR A 240 -1.95 1.94 31.80
CA THR A 240 -2.85 0.81 31.58
C THR A 240 -3.38 0.82 30.14
N VAL A 241 -3.95 -0.31 29.66
CA VAL A 241 -4.54 -0.43 28.33
C VAL A 241 -5.64 0.62 28.08
N ASP A 242 -6.39 0.96 29.11
CA ASP A 242 -7.52 1.89 28.98
C ASP A 242 -7.03 3.33 28.89
N GLU A 243 -6.04 3.73 29.68
CA GLU A 243 -5.38 5.04 29.58
C GLU A 243 -4.69 5.24 28.22
N ILE A 244 -4.15 4.19 27.59
CA ILE A 244 -3.57 4.28 26.25
C ILE A 244 -4.64 4.56 25.19
N LYS A 245 -5.85 4.01 25.32
CA LYS A 245 -6.94 4.32 24.39
C LYS A 245 -7.30 5.81 24.43
N GLU A 246 -7.20 6.44 25.60
CA GLU A 246 -7.45 7.88 25.76
C GLU A 246 -6.34 8.76 25.17
N CYS A 247 -5.11 8.21 25.11
CA CYS A 247 -3.93 8.92 24.61
C CYS A 247 -3.61 8.60 23.15
N THR A 248 -4.44 7.81 22.47
CA THR A 248 -4.20 7.41 21.08
C THR A 248 -5.38 7.80 20.22
N ARG A 249 -5.11 8.18 18.99
CA ARG A 249 -6.12 8.31 17.93
C ARG A 249 -5.75 7.49 16.72
N LYS A 250 -6.74 7.17 15.91
CA LYS A 250 -6.51 6.56 14.61
C LYS A 250 -5.83 7.56 13.67
N VAL A 251 -4.99 7.05 12.80
CA VAL A 251 -4.50 7.82 11.65
C VAL A 251 -5.70 8.22 10.80
N THR A 252 -5.79 9.48 10.45
CA THR A 252 -6.91 10.01 9.65
C THR A 252 -6.84 9.55 8.19
N PRO A 253 -7.94 9.59 7.43
CA PRO A 253 -7.89 9.33 5.98
C PRO A 253 -6.93 10.27 5.25
N LEU A 254 -6.85 11.54 5.63
CA LEU A 254 -5.92 12.53 5.08
C LEU A 254 -4.46 12.10 5.30
N GLU A 255 -4.10 11.70 6.52
CA GLU A 255 -2.76 11.18 6.81
C GLU A 255 -2.48 9.89 6.00
N CYS A 256 -3.49 9.05 5.79
CA CYS A 256 -3.35 7.87 4.93
C CYS A 256 -3.16 8.23 3.45
N GLU A 257 -3.80 9.28 2.95
CA GLU A 257 -3.58 9.81 1.60
C GLU A 257 -2.14 10.29 1.44
N ARG A 258 -1.62 11.07 2.39
CA ARG A 258 -0.23 11.53 2.43
C ARG A 258 0.76 10.36 2.51
N LEU A 259 0.47 9.32 3.31
CA LEU A 259 1.29 8.10 3.38
C LEU A 259 1.30 7.32 2.05
N GLN A 260 0.22 7.36 1.27
CA GLN A 260 0.18 6.81 -0.09
C GLN A 260 0.67 7.80 -1.15
N THR A 261 1.17 8.96 -0.71
CA THR A 261 1.62 10.05 -1.59
C THR A 261 0.54 10.51 -2.58
N LEU A 262 -0.72 10.45 -2.18
CA LEU A 262 -1.84 11.04 -2.90
C LEU A 262 -1.96 12.53 -2.57
N PRO A 263 -2.64 13.33 -3.42
CA PRO A 263 -3.07 14.67 -3.03
C PRO A 263 -3.98 14.61 -1.80
N ASP A 264 -3.95 15.67 -0.98
CA ASP A 264 -4.87 15.82 0.14
C ASP A 264 -6.33 15.79 -0.36
N ASP A 265 -7.21 15.18 0.44
CA ASP A 265 -8.65 15.02 0.16
C ASP A 265 -9.01 14.26 -1.13
N TYR A 266 -8.06 13.49 -1.66
CA TYR A 266 -8.26 12.69 -2.87
C TYR A 266 -9.46 11.73 -2.76
N THR A 267 -9.67 11.15 -1.58
CA THR A 267 -10.78 10.22 -1.31
C THR A 267 -11.97 10.87 -0.58
N GLU A 268 -11.98 12.20 -0.45
CA GLU A 268 -13.06 12.94 0.19
C GLU A 268 -14.42 12.70 -0.53
N GLY A 269 -15.49 12.69 0.27
CA GLY A 269 -16.85 12.36 -0.19
C GLY A 269 -17.28 10.95 0.18
N LEU A 270 -16.34 10.03 0.43
CA LEU A 270 -16.63 8.72 0.96
C LEU A 270 -16.65 8.68 2.49
N SER A 271 -17.33 7.69 3.07
CA SER A 271 -17.19 7.41 4.51
C SER A 271 -15.75 7.01 4.85
N ASN A 272 -15.27 7.31 6.06
CA ASN A 272 -13.92 6.99 6.50
C ASN A 272 -13.56 5.51 6.30
N THR A 273 -14.51 4.59 6.53
CA THR A 273 -14.31 3.14 6.30
C THR A 273 -13.98 2.86 4.84
N GLN A 274 -14.67 3.49 3.91
CA GLN A 274 -14.42 3.30 2.47
C GLN A 274 -13.14 4.00 2.05
N ARG A 275 -12.83 5.18 2.58
CA ARG A 275 -11.55 5.87 2.37
C ARG A 275 -10.39 4.96 2.77
N TYR A 276 -10.38 4.41 3.99
CA TYR A 276 -9.34 3.47 4.43
C TYR A 276 -9.24 2.23 3.55
N LYS A 277 -10.38 1.70 3.06
CA LYS A 277 -10.39 0.55 2.16
C LYS A 277 -9.70 0.88 0.83
N CYS A 278 -10.07 1.97 0.20
CA CYS A 278 -9.46 2.43 -1.05
C CYS A 278 -7.96 2.68 -0.89
N LEU A 279 -7.58 3.40 0.19
CA LEU A 279 -6.18 3.73 0.47
C LEU A 279 -5.33 2.50 0.80
N GLY A 280 -5.89 1.53 1.54
CA GLY A 280 -5.20 0.28 1.88
C GLY A 280 -4.96 -0.63 0.67
N ASN A 281 -5.89 -0.65 -0.29
CA ASN A 281 -5.76 -1.38 -1.56
C ASN A 281 -4.92 -0.62 -2.59
N GLY A 282 -4.79 0.69 -2.43
CA GLY A 282 -4.05 1.54 -3.36
C GLY A 282 -2.54 1.35 -3.30
N TRP A 283 -1.85 1.91 -4.28
CA TRP A 283 -0.39 1.94 -4.37
C TRP A 283 0.17 3.20 -3.72
N THR A 284 1.46 3.16 -3.34
CA THR A 284 2.19 4.39 -3.06
C THR A 284 2.51 5.05 -4.40
N VAL A 285 1.85 6.17 -4.68
CA VAL A 285 1.83 6.82 -6.01
C VAL A 285 3.22 7.20 -6.49
N ASP A 286 4.07 7.73 -5.61
CA ASP A 286 5.42 8.16 -5.97
C ASP A 286 6.35 7.01 -6.35
N VAL A 287 6.11 5.79 -5.85
CA VAL A 287 6.83 4.61 -6.32
C VAL A 287 6.45 4.28 -7.77
N ILE A 288 5.15 4.29 -8.06
CA ILE A 288 4.67 4.05 -9.43
C ILE A 288 5.13 5.16 -10.38
N ALA A 289 5.04 6.42 -9.95
CA ALA A 289 5.54 7.54 -10.74
C ALA A 289 7.05 7.44 -11.03
N HIS A 290 7.83 6.97 -10.05
CA HIS A 290 9.27 6.73 -10.23
C HIS A 290 9.54 5.65 -11.31
N ILE A 291 8.81 4.53 -11.26
CA ILE A 291 8.93 3.47 -12.27
C ILE A 291 8.53 3.99 -13.66
N LEU A 292 7.41 4.71 -13.75
CA LEU A 292 6.88 5.22 -15.02
C LEU A 292 7.75 6.31 -15.68
N LYS A 293 8.70 6.92 -14.97
CA LYS A 293 9.67 7.83 -15.58
C LYS A 293 10.53 7.16 -16.64
N GLY A 294 10.78 5.85 -16.51
CA GLY A 294 11.50 5.07 -17.52
C GLY A 294 10.79 4.96 -18.87
N LEU A 295 9.51 5.32 -18.99
CA LEU A 295 8.79 5.41 -20.26
C LEU A 295 9.23 6.59 -21.14
N LYS A 296 10.04 7.51 -20.63
CA LYS A 296 10.51 8.71 -21.34
C LYS A 296 11.95 8.58 -21.83
N GLU A 297 12.64 7.53 -21.38
CA GLU A 297 14.03 7.24 -21.79
C GLU A 297 14.04 6.29 -23.00
#